data_32184b14f1050512b2cf7a74a9677773
#
_entry.id   32184b14f1050512b2cf7a74a9677773
#
_cell.length_a   1.000
_cell.length_b   1.000
_cell.length_c   1.000
_cell.angle_alpha   90.00
_cell.angle_beta   90.00
_cell.angle_gamma   90.00
#
_symmetry.space_group_name_H-M   'P 1'
#
loop_
_entity.id
_entity.type
_entity.pdbx_description
1 polymer ?
#
loop_
_entity_poly.entity_id
_entity_poly.type
_entity_poly.pdbx_seq_one_letter_code
_entity_poly.pdbx_strand_id
1 'polypeptide(L)'
;MRTDKPLSGKIALVTGGARGLGKAFTLRLVKLGAAVMVSDRDLSGGAYAQAEPTVEQELDALQAGYGLYQGDLTKEDEVKDLFAALETRFGRLDILVNNIGGTAGPATATECTKDIWDKTVAMNLTTTFLCSKYAAMPMKRQQSGKIINIASVEGLVPLFIYHAHYQAAKAGVISLTRSLALELASYGITVNAVAPGCIGTEKWVKHYEPLIPGIVSQIPLGRLGSLEDCAKVIEFLATDLSDYMTGEVIKIDGGMTNLNPSVVGRPTYEVRL
;
A
#
# COMPACT_ATOMS: atom_id res chain seq x y z
N MET A 1 -15.75 14.61 -23.47
CA MET A 1 -15.77 13.14 -23.46
C MET A 1 -14.65 12.70 -22.54
N ARG A 2 -14.92 11.98 -21.43
CA ARG A 2 -13.86 11.32 -20.66
C ARG A 2 -13.21 10.31 -21.60
N THR A 3 -11.91 10.37 -21.73
CA THR A 3 -11.16 9.31 -22.41
C THR A 3 -11.41 8.01 -21.64
N ASP A 4 -11.58 6.88 -22.32
CA ASP A 4 -11.80 5.57 -21.70
C ASP A 4 -10.67 5.16 -20.72
N LYS A 5 -9.57 5.93 -20.65
CA LYS A 5 -8.39 5.70 -19.82
C LYS A 5 -7.96 7.00 -19.10
N PRO A 6 -8.46 7.25 -17.87
CA PRO A 6 -8.23 8.51 -17.13
C PRO A 6 -6.76 8.78 -16.78
N LEU A 7 -5.91 7.75 -16.79
CA LEU A 7 -4.47 7.87 -16.50
C LEU A 7 -3.59 7.79 -17.77
N SER A 8 -4.17 8.01 -18.97
CA SER A 8 -3.40 8.04 -20.20
C SER A 8 -2.30 9.12 -20.14
N GLY A 9 -1.06 8.73 -20.45
CA GLY A 9 0.13 9.61 -20.38
C GLY A 9 0.66 9.88 -18.97
N LYS A 10 0.08 9.25 -17.94
CA LYS A 10 0.57 9.31 -16.55
C LYS A 10 1.58 8.20 -16.27
N ILE A 11 2.56 8.51 -15.44
CA ILE A 11 3.58 7.56 -14.97
C ILE A 11 3.34 7.27 -13.48
N ALA A 12 3.22 5.99 -13.14
CA ALA A 12 3.06 5.55 -11.76
C ALA A 12 4.27 4.72 -11.31
N LEU A 13 4.66 4.86 -10.04
CA LEU A 13 5.57 3.96 -9.34
C LEU A 13 4.80 3.20 -8.27
N VAL A 14 4.89 1.86 -8.30
CA VAL A 14 4.33 0.99 -7.26
C VAL A 14 5.46 0.23 -6.58
N THR A 15 5.68 0.50 -5.30
CA THR A 15 6.68 -0.23 -4.50
C THR A 15 6.08 -1.52 -3.93
N GLY A 16 6.84 -2.63 -3.95
CA GLY A 16 6.30 -3.95 -3.60
C GLY A 16 5.22 -4.40 -4.59
N GLY A 17 5.39 -4.06 -5.88
CA GLY A 17 4.37 -4.19 -6.91
C GLY A 17 4.31 -5.55 -7.61
N ALA A 18 5.18 -6.51 -7.25
CA ALA A 18 5.26 -7.79 -7.97
C ALA A 18 4.21 -8.82 -7.54
N ARG A 19 3.55 -8.64 -6.38
CA ARG A 19 2.61 -9.62 -5.82
C ARG A 19 1.54 -8.97 -4.94
N GLY A 20 0.50 -9.76 -4.60
CA GLY A 20 -0.55 -9.39 -3.65
C GLY A 20 -1.20 -8.05 -3.98
N LEU A 21 -1.36 -7.19 -2.96
CA LEU A 21 -1.95 -5.85 -3.13
C LEU A 21 -1.19 -4.99 -4.14
N GLY A 22 0.15 -5.00 -4.07
CA GLY A 22 0.96 -4.20 -4.98
C GLY A 22 0.76 -4.58 -6.44
N LYS A 23 0.69 -5.88 -6.76
CA LYS A 23 0.38 -6.36 -8.12
C LYS A 23 -1.02 -5.93 -8.55
N ALA A 24 -2.02 -6.05 -7.68
CA ALA A 24 -3.38 -5.57 -7.97
C ALA A 24 -3.43 -4.06 -8.24
N PHE A 25 -2.68 -3.26 -7.50
CA PHE A 25 -2.56 -1.82 -7.73
C PHE A 25 -1.87 -1.51 -9.06
N THR A 26 -0.76 -2.19 -9.35
CA THR A 26 -0.03 -2.08 -10.62
C THR A 26 -0.96 -2.32 -11.80
N LEU A 27 -1.65 -3.45 -11.82
CA LEU A 27 -2.54 -3.83 -12.90
C LEU A 27 -3.75 -2.91 -13.03
N ARG A 28 -4.27 -2.40 -11.90
CA ARG A 28 -5.35 -1.42 -11.92
C ARG A 28 -4.92 -0.12 -12.59
N LEU A 29 -3.77 0.44 -12.23
CA LEU A 29 -3.26 1.67 -12.80
C LEU A 29 -2.98 1.52 -14.31
N VAL A 30 -2.44 0.38 -14.74
CA VAL A 30 -2.25 0.06 -16.17
C VAL A 30 -3.56 -0.01 -16.93
N LYS A 31 -4.58 -0.68 -16.39
CA LYS A 31 -5.93 -0.75 -17.01
C LYS A 31 -6.54 0.64 -17.18
N LEU A 32 -6.21 1.58 -16.30
CA LEU A 32 -6.61 2.99 -16.40
C LEU A 32 -5.75 3.81 -17.36
N GLY A 33 -4.71 3.24 -17.94
CA GLY A 33 -3.87 3.85 -18.98
C GLY A 33 -2.52 4.40 -18.52
N ALA A 34 -2.14 4.23 -17.25
CA ALA A 34 -0.82 4.62 -16.78
C ALA A 34 0.27 3.69 -17.34
N ALA A 35 1.45 4.24 -17.62
CA ALA A 35 2.67 3.45 -17.65
C ALA A 35 3.20 3.32 -16.22
N VAL A 36 3.86 2.19 -15.91
CA VAL A 36 4.23 1.87 -14.53
C VAL A 36 5.70 1.50 -14.37
N MET A 37 6.35 2.02 -13.32
CA MET A 37 7.54 1.44 -12.75
C MET A 37 7.13 0.54 -11.59
N VAL A 38 7.54 -0.71 -11.63
CA VAL A 38 7.30 -1.69 -10.55
C VAL A 38 8.60 -1.96 -9.83
N SER A 39 8.63 -1.79 -8.52
CA SER A 39 9.78 -2.16 -7.70
C SER A 39 9.40 -3.25 -6.71
N ASP A 40 10.23 -4.27 -6.58
CA ASP A 40 10.15 -5.30 -5.55
C ASP A 40 11.54 -5.86 -5.24
N ARG A 41 11.71 -6.53 -4.11
CA ARG A 41 12.93 -7.29 -3.81
C ARG A 41 13.03 -8.57 -4.63
N ASP A 42 11.88 -9.07 -5.08
CA ASP A 42 11.75 -10.28 -5.88
C ASP A 42 10.65 -10.11 -6.91
N LEU A 43 11.03 -9.83 -8.14
CA LEU A 43 10.11 -9.60 -9.26
C LEU A 43 9.44 -10.89 -9.76
N SER A 44 9.99 -12.06 -9.41
CA SER A 44 9.37 -13.36 -9.75
C SER A 44 8.07 -13.62 -8.99
N GLY A 45 7.76 -12.81 -7.96
CA GLY A 45 6.61 -12.99 -7.07
C GLY A 45 6.87 -13.97 -5.92
N GLY A 46 8.05 -14.60 -5.87
CA GLY A 46 8.50 -15.46 -4.78
C GLY A 46 7.75 -16.79 -4.67
N ALA A 47 7.87 -17.44 -3.53
CA ALA A 47 7.30 -18.78 -3.27
C ALA A 47 5.75 -18.85 -3.37
N TYR A 48 5.07 -17.73 -3.47
CA TYR A 48 3.61 -17.66 -3.61
C TYR A 48 3.14 -17.54 -5.06
N ALA A 49 4.06 -17.33 -6.02
CA ALA A 49 3.72 -17.08 -7.42
C ALA A 49 3.75 -18.34 -8.30
N GLN A 50 3.90 -19.53 -7.73
CA GLN A 50 4.07 -20.77 -8.52
C GLN A 50 2.85 -21.16 -9.39
N ALA A 51 1.68 -20.55 -9.15
CA ALA A 51 0.43 -20.83 -9.87
C ALA A 51 -0.12 -19.63 -10.68
N GLU A 52 0.46 -18.45 -10.54
CA GLU A 52 -0.02 -17.23 -11.20
C GLU A 52 1.04 -16.63 -12.13
N PRO A 53 0.64 -15.94 -13.22
CA PRO A 53 1.57 -15.18 -14.05
C PRO A 53 2.36 -14.18 -13.22
N THR A 54 3.64 -13.95 -13.55
CA THR A 54 4.43 -12.87 -12.96
C THR A 54 3.82 -11.52 -13.32
N VAL A 55 4.17 -10.48 -12.55
CA VAL A 55 3.72 -9.11 -12.89
C VAL A 55 4.17 -8.71 -14.30
N GLU A 56 5.38 -9.10 -14.70
CA GLU A 56 5.92 -8.85 -16.04
C GLU A 56 5.07 -9.49 -17.12
N GLN A 57 4.76 -10.78 -17.00
CA GLN A 57 3.90 -11.47 -17.95
C GLN A 57 2.51 -10.84 -18.09
N GLU A 58 1.92 -10.36 -17.01
CA GLU A 58 0.64 -9.66 -17.07
C GLU A 58 0.75 -8.26 -17.71
N LEU A 59 1.86 -7.54 -17.46
CA LEU A 59 2.12 -6.25 -18.10
C LEU A 59 2.34 -6.39 -19.61
N ASP A 60 3.04 -7.44 -20.04
CA ASP A 60 3.23 -7.78 -21.45
C ASP A 60 1.89 -8.12 -22.12
N ALA A 61 1.06 -8.96 -21.47
CA ALA A 61 -0.26 -9.32 -21.97
C ALA A 61 -1.18 -8.09 -22.12
N LEU A 62 -1.02 -7.09 -21.26
CA LEU A 62 -1.76 -5.82 -21.33
C LEU A 62 -1.13 -4.81 -22.32
N GLN A 63 0.00 -5.14 -22.94
CA GLN A 63 0.78 -4.22 -23.79
C GLN A 63 1.08 -2.88 -23.08
N ALA A 64 1.37 -2.95 -21.79
CA ALA A 64 1.62 -1.77 -20.98
C ALA A 64 2.98 -1.15 -21.28
N GLY A 65 3.10 0.16 -21.11
CA GLY A 65 4.40 0.79 -20.91
C GLY A 65 4.86 0.51 -19.48
N TYR A 66 5.98 -0.19 -19.27
CA TYR A 66 6.47 -0.47 -17.93
C TYR A 66 8.00 -0.46 -17.81
N GLY A 67 8.47 -0.38 -16.58
CA GLY A 67 9.83 -0.65 -16.14
C GLY A 67 9.80 -1.51 -14.89
N LEU A 68 10.84 -2.31 -14.69
CA LEU A 68 11.01 -3.16 -13.51
C LEU A 68 12.30 -2.78 -12.79
N TYR A 69 12.27 -2.72 -11.47
CA TYR A 69 13.43 -2.49 -10.63
C TYR A 69 13.43 -3.50 -9.47
N GLN A 70 14.47 -4.31 -9.41
CA GLN A 70 14.67 -5.24 -8.30
C GLN A 70 15.64 -4.64 -7.30
N GLY A 71 15.19 -4.43 -6.04
CA GLY A 71 16.03 -3.84 -5.01
C GLY A 71 15.40 -3.79 -3.63
N ASP A 72 16.23 -3.55 -2.62
CA ASP A 72 15.83 -3.40 -1.21
C ASP A 72 15.68 -1.92 -0.83
N LEU A 73 14.47 -1.39 -0.95
CA LEU A 73 14.17 0.01 -0.68
C LEU A 73 14.24 0.42 0.80
N THR A 74 14.67 -0.46 1.70
CA THR A 74 15.08 -0.06 3.05
C THR A 74 16.43 0.65 3.04
N LYS A 75 17.18 0.56 1.94
CA LYS A 75 18.47 1.20 1.71
C LYS A 75 18.31 2.43 0.83
N GLU A 76 18.75 3.59 1.31
CA GLU A 76 18.57 4.86 0.59
C GLU A 76 19.26 4.88 -0.78
N ASP A 77 20.41 4.21 -0.94
CA ASP A 77 21.10 4.19 -2.22
C ASP A 77 20.31 3.41 -3.28
N GLU A 78 19.69 2.29 -2.91
CA GLU A 78 18.81 1.56 -3.83
C GLU A 78 17.52 2.35 -4.18
N VAL A 79 17.04 3.21 -3.28
CA VAL A 79 15.96 4.15 -3.60
C VAL A 79 16.45 5.19 -4.62
N LYS A 80 17.64 5.76 -4.46
CA LYS A 80 18.21 6.69 -5.45
C LYS A 80 18.34 6.04 -6.84
N ASP A 81 18.83 4.81 -6.88
CA ASP A 81 19.01 4.06 -8.13
C ASP A 81 17.67 3.77 -8.81
N LEU A 82 16.64 3.40 -8.04
CA LEU A 82 15.27 3.25 -8.55
C LEU A 82 14.78 4.56 -9.20
N PHE A 83 14.94 5.70 -8.53
CA PHE A 83 14.46 6.97 -9.07
C PHE A 83 15.29 7.45 -10.27
N ALA A 84 16.59 7.14 -10.34
CA ALA A 84 17.41 7.36 -11.52
C ALA A 84 16.97 6.50 -12.71
N ALA A 85 16.65 5.23 -12.48
CA ALA A 85 16.11 4.35 -13.50
C ALA A 85 14.73 4.82 -13.99
N LEU A 86 13.86 5.29 -13.07
CA LEU A 86 12.56 5.87 -13.41
C LEU A 86 12.70 7.13 -14.29
N GLU A 87 13.57 8.06 -13.90
CA GLU A 87 13.85 9.28 -14.67
C GLU A 87 14.37 8.95 -16.06
N THR A 88 15.33 8.01 -16.17
CA THR A 88 15.87 7.55 -17.46
C THR A 88 14.80 6.92 -18.35
N ARG A 89 13.88 6.15 -17.76
CA ARG A 89 12.87 5.40 -18.52
C ARG A 89 11.69 6.25 -18.95
N PHE A 90 11.25 7.17 -18.08
CA PHE A 90 9.97 7.89 -18.25
C PHE A 90 10.08 9.42 -18.19
N GLY A 91 11.14 9.98 -17.60
CA GLY A 91 11.38 11.42 -17.51
C GLY A 91 10.41 12.17 -16.57
N ARG A 92 9.45 11.49 -15.93
CA ARG A 92 8.45 12.07 -15.03
C ARG A 92 7.89 11.06 -14.06
N LEU A 93 7.22 11.55 -13.00
CA LEU A 93 6.45 10.73 -12.08
C LEU A 93 5.17 11.48 -11.68
N ASP A 94 4.00 10.88 -11.92
CA ASP A 94 2.70 11.46 -11.58
C ASP A 94 2.10 10.84 -10.31
N ILE A 95 2.31 9.53 -10.09
CA ILE A 95 1.68 8.78 -9.01
C ILE A 95 2.73 7.91 -8.32
N LEU A 96 2.82 7.99 -7.00
CA LEU A 96 3.56 7.06 -6.17
C LEU A 96 2.59 6.26 -5.29
N VAL A 97 2.68 4.94 -5.34
CA VAL A 97 2.02 4.04 -4.38
C VAL A 97 3.07 3.37 -3.50
N ASN A 98 3.21 3.84 -2.26
CA ASN A 98 4.07 3.24 -1.25
C ASN A 98 3.36 2.03 -0.63
N ASN A 99 3.58 0.84 -1.21
CA ASN A 99 2.90 -0.37 -0.77
C ASN A 99 3.81 -1.34 0.00
N ILE A 100 5.14 -1.20 -0.06
CA ILE A 100 6.04 -2.05 0.74
C ILE A 100 5.65 -1.99 2.21
N GLY A 101 5.51 -3.16 2.83
CA GLY A 101 5.21 -3.26 4.24
C GLY A 101 5.02 -4.70 4.71
N GLY A 102 4.90 -4.84 6.02
CA GLY A 102 4.70 -6.11 6.71
C GLY A 102 5.36 -6.12 8.08
N THR A 103 5.37 -7.27 8.73
CA THR A 103 6.05 -7.48 10.00
C THR A 103 7.26 -8.40 9.83
N ALA A 104 8.31 -8.18 10.64
CA ALA A 104 9.47 -9.08 10.74
C ALA A 104 9.18 -10.33 11.60
N GLY A 105 7.95 -10.47 12.09
CA GLY A 105 7.43 -11.57 12.89
C GLY A 105 6.61 -11.06 14.08
N PRO A 106 5.71 -11.89 14.64
CA PRO A 106 4.98 -11.55 15.84
C PRO A 106 5.93 -11.56 17.05
N ALA A 107 5.76 -10.61 17.97
CA ALA A 107 6.52 -10.56 19.21
C ALA A 107 5.72 -9.81 20.29
N THR A 108 5.74 -10.31 21.54
CA THR A 108 5.26 -9.53 22.68
C THR A 108 6.13 -8.30 22.90
N ALA A 109 5.64 -7.29 23.59
CA ALA A 109 6.43 -6.08 23.87
C ALA A 109 7.75 -6.36 24.58
N THR A 110 7.78 -7.39 25.44
CA THR A 110 8.97 -7.80 26.21
C THR A 110 9.93 -8.69 25.44
N GLU A 111 9.48 -9.36 24.37
CA GLU A 111 10.27 -10.28 23.55
C GLU A 111 10.66 -9.67 22.19
N CYS A 112 10.08 -8.53 21.83
CA CYS A 112 10.38 -7.82 20.60
C CYS A 112 11.84 -7.32 20.65
N THR A 113 12.71 -8.05 19.96
CA THR A 113 14.12 -7.63 19.87
C THR A 113 14.26 -6.33 19.09
N LYS A 114 15.35 -5.62 19.35
CA LYS A 114 15.68 -4.41 18.56
C LYS A 114 15.77 -4.70 17.05
N ASP A 115 16.22 -5.87 16.67
CA ASP A 115 16.30 -6.30 15.26
C ASP A 115 14.90 -6.44 14.62
N ILE A 116 13.95 -7.08 15.30
CA ILE A 116 12.54 -7.17 14.84
C ILE A 116 11.93 -5.77 14.71
N TRP A 117 12.15 -4.91 15.71
CA TRP A 117 11.69 -3.53 15.71
C TRP A 117 12.27 -2.76 14.51
N ASP A 118 13.60 -2.72 14.39
CA ASP A 118 14.29 -1.95 13.36
C ASP A 118 13.90 -2.41 11.95
N LYS A 119 13.86 -3.72 11.69
CA LYS A 119 13.43 -4.27 10.40
C LYS A 119 12.00 -3.89 10.06
N THR A 120 11.10 -3.94 11.05
CA THR A 120 9.69 -3.59 10.81
C THR A 120 9.54 -2.09 10.54
N VAL A 121 10.20 -1.23 11.30
CA VAL A 121 10.19 0.22 11.07
C VAL A 121 10.83 0.57 9.72
N ALA A 122 11.98 -0.02 9.41
CA ALA A 122 12.67 0.21 8.14
C ALA A 122 11.78 -0.16 6.94
N MET A 123 11.17 -1.34 6.97
CA MET A 123 10.34 -1.85 5.87
C MET A 123 9.04 -1.04 5.67
N ASN A 124 8.43 -0.51 6.74
CA ASN A 124 7.15 0.19 6.64
C ASN A 124 7.29 1.71 6.57
N LEU A 125 7.99 2.30 7.56
CA LEU A 125 8.02 3.75 7.74
C LEU A 125 9.19 4.39 6.99
N THR A 126 10.41 3.86 7.17
CA THR A 126 11.60 4.44 6.52
C THR A 126 11.50 4.34 5.01
N THR A 127 11.09 3.19 4.47
CA THR A 127 10.88 3.01 3.02
C THR A 127 9.85 3.98 2.47
N THR A 128 8.69 4.14 3.16
CA THR A 128 7.65 5.11 2.76
C THR A 128 8.20 6.54 2.75
N PHE A 129 8.97 6.92 3.77
CA PHE A 129 9.61 8.24 3.84
C PHE A 129 10.60 8.45 2.68
N LEU A 130 11.53 7.52 2.47
CA LEU A 130 12.55 7.64 1.42
C LEU A 130 11.91 7.73 0.03
N CYS A 131 10.99 6.83 -0.30
CA CYS A 131 10.32 6.87 -1.60
C CYS A 131 9.51 8.15 -1.79
N SER A 132 8.81 8.63 -0.75
CA SER A 132 8.07 9.91 -0.82
C SER A 132 9.02 11.11 -1.00
N LYS A 133 10.16 11.14 -0.30
CA LYS A 133 11.21 12.16 -0.44
C LYS A 133 11.69 12.26 -1.89
N TYR A 134 12.05 11.14 -2.49
CA TYR A 134 12.59 11.13 -3.86
C TYR A 134 11.49 11.36 -4.92
N ALA A 135 10.25 10.91 -4.69
CA ALA A 135 9.11 11.20 -5.56
C ALA A 135 8.73 12.69 -5.56
N ALA A 136 8.80 13.34 -4.40
CA ALA A 136 8.48 14.76 -4.29
C ALA A 136 9.39 15.64 -5.15
N MET A 137 10.63 15.25 -5.44
CA MET A 137 11.57 16.04 -6.24
C MET A 137 11.07 16.29 -7.69
N PRO A 138 10.77 15.27 -8.50
CA PRO A 138 10.17 15.48 -9.82
C PRO A 138 8.78 16.08 -9.74
N MET A 139 7.93 15.67 -8.79
CA MET A 139 6.58 16.19 -8.63
C MET A 139 6.57 17.70 -8.31
N LYS A 140 7.52 18.19 -7.47
CA LYS A 140 7.68 19.64 -7.22
C LYS A 140 8.06 20.40 -8.50
N ARG A 141 8.95 19.85 -9.34
CA ARG A 141 9.26 20.47 -10.64
C ARG A 141 8.05 20.50 -11.59
N GLN A 142 7.23 19.46 -11.53
CA GLN A 142 6.00 19.33 -12.33
C GLN A 142 4.84 20.18 -11.81
N GLN A 143 4.90 20.67 -10.56
CA GLN A 143 3.81 21.34 -9.83
C GLN A 143 2.54 20.45 -9.81
N SER A 144 2.71 19.15 -9.71
CA SER A 144 1.63 18.17 -9.71
C SER A 144 2.15 16.79 -9.29
N GLY A 145 1.37 16.05 -8.52
CA GLY A 145 1.69 14.68 -8.13
C GLY A 145 0.67 14.11 -7.15
N LYS A 146 0.64 12.79 -7.06
CA LYS A 146 -0.19 12.06 -6.10
C LYS A 146 0.65 11.01 -5.38
N ILE A 147 0.73 11.08 -4.05
CA ILE A 147 1.40 10.10 -3.20
C ILE A 147 0.33 9.35 -2.40
N ILE A 148 0.32 8.03 -2.52
CA ILE A 148 -0.63 7.15 -1.87
C ILE A 148 0.15 6.17 -0.98
N ASN A 149 0.00 6.29 0.33
CA ASN A 149 0.70 5.48 1.31
C ASN A 149 -0.19 4.33 1.81
N ILE A 150 0.28 3.10 1.74
CA ILE A 150 -0.45 1.96 2.30
C ILE A 150 -0.09 1.84 3.79
N ALA A 151 -0.98 2.38 4.61
CA ALA A 151 -0.96 2.23 6.06
C ALA A 151 -1.56 0.88 6.49
N SER A 152 -2.34 0.86 7.54
CA SER A 152 -3.16 -0.25 8.03
C SER A 152 -4.18 0.30 9.03
N VAL A 153 -5.30 -0.36 9.19
CA VAL A 153 -6.19 -0.10 10.33
C VAL A 153 -5.49 -0.31 11.67
N GLU A 154 -4.47 -1.17 11.72
CA GLU A 154 -3.63 -1.35 12.91
C GLU A 154 -2.78 -0.12 13.27
N GLY A 155 -2.61 0.82 12.36
CA GLY A 155 -2.04 2.13 12.68
C GLY A 155 -3.04 3.10 13.31
N LEU A 156 -4.33 2.76 13.31
CA LEU A 156 -5.42 3.55 13.90
C LEU A 156 -5.89 2.96 15.23
N VAL A 157 -6.07 1.63 15.27
CA VAL A 157 -6.51 0.89 16.45
C VAL A 157 -5.77 -0.45 16.51
N PRO A 158 -5.35 -0.92 17.69
CA PRO A 158 -4.73 -2.24 17.83
C PRO A 158 -5.78 -3.33 17.57
N LEU A 159 -5.55 -4.19 16.57
CA LEU A 159 -6.42 -5.32 16.27
C LEU A 159 -5.82 -6.66 16.70
N PHE A 160 -4.52 -6.82 16.49
CA PHE A 160 -3.79 -8.03 16.83
C PHE A 160 -2.82 -7.77 17.98
N ILE A 161 -2.77 -8.69 18.95
CA ILE A 161 -1.70 -8.73 19.94
C ILE A 161 -0.40 -9.16 19.26
N TYR A 162 0.75 -8.88 19.87
CA TYR A 162 2.09 -9.19 19.34
C TYR A 162 2.53 -8.40 18.10
N HIS A 163 1.84 -7.29 17.79
CA HIS A 163 2.15 -6.45 16.62
C HIS A 163 2.52 -5.00 16.97
N ALA A 164 2.89 -4.70 18.23
CA ALA A 164 3.16 -3.32 18.67
C ALA A 164 4.15 -2.56 17.75
N HIS A 165 5.21 -3.21 17.28
CA HIS A 165 6.20 -2.66 16.36
C HIS A 165 5.60 -2.31 14.98
N TYR A 166 4.71 -3.16 14.46
CA TYR A 166 4.01 -2.92 13.20
C TYR A 166 2.96 -1.80 13.34
N GLN A 167 2.19 -1.82 14.41
CA GLN A 167 1.19 -0.80 14.74
C GLN A 167 1.84 0.58 14.86
N ALA A 168 2.97 0.67 15.58
CA ALA A 168 3.75 1.90 15.70
C ALA A 168 4.26 2.40 14.34
N ALA A 169 4.81 1.50 13.50
CA ALA A 169 5.29 1.87 12.17
C ALA A 169 4.15 2.35 11.26
N LYS A 170 2.97 1.69 11.28
CA LYS A 170 1.80 2.09 10.47
C LYS A 170 1.14 3.36 11.00
N ALA A 171 1.14 3.61 12.31
CA ALA A 171 0.76 4.90 12.88
C ALA A 171 1.72 6.02 12.44
N GLY A 172 3.02 5.72 12.37
CA GLY A 172 4.04 6.61 11.81
C GLY A 172 3.77 6.96 10.35
N VAL A 173 3.38 5.99 9.51
CA VAL A 173 2.98 6.24 8.10
C VAL A 173 1.78 7.17 8.01
N ILE A 174 0.79 7.03 8.89
CA ILE A 174 -0.38 7.93 8.95
C ILE A 174 0.05 9.35 9.31
N SER A 175 0.90 9.52 10.33
CA SER A 175 1.42 10.83 10.72
C SER A 175 2.27 11.46 9.63
N LEU A 176 3.17 10.68 8.99
CA LEU A 176 4.00 11.11 7.86
C LEU A 176 3.13 11.58 6.69
N THR A 177 2.04 10.88 6.37
CA THR A 177 1.09 11.26 5.32
C THR A 177 0.55 12.67 5.55
N ARG A 178 0.11 12.98 6.76
CA ARG A 178 -0.43 14.30 7.12
C ARG A 178 0.62 15.40 7.04
N SER A 179 1.85 15.13 7.52
CA SER A 179 2.95 16.07 7.44
C SER A 179 3.32 16.41 5.99
N LEU A 180 3.49 15.37 5.16
CA LEU A 180 3.82 15.56 3.74
C LEU A 180 2.69 16.22 2.96
N ALA A 181 1.42 15.96 3.31
CA ALA A 181 0.27 16.62 2.71
C ALA A 181 0.33 18.15 2.90
N LEU A 182 0.64 18.61 4.12
CA LEU A 182 0.81 20.03 4.40
C LEU A 182 2.02 20.64 3.68
N GLU A 183 3.16 19.94 3.71
CA GLU A 183 4.40 20.44 3.12
C GLU A 183 4.32 20.54 1.59
N LEU A 184 3.64 19.59 0.94
CA LEU A 184 3.65 19.46 -0.51
C LEU A 184 2.44 20.10 -1.21
N ALA A 185 1.43 20.54 -0.47
CA ALA A 185 0.20 21.10 -1.03
C ALA A 185 0.43 22.32 -1.94
N SER A 186 1.37 23.21 -1.56
CA SER A 186 1.70 24.40 -2.37
C SER A 186 2.31 24.09 -3.74
N TYR A 187 2.73 22.83 -3.96
CA TYR A 187 3.23 22.33 -5.24
C TYR A 187 2.17 21.57 -6.04
N GLY A 188 0.89 21.61 -5.64
CA GLY A 188 -0.16 20.83 -6.29
C GLY A 188 -0.03 19.32 -6.11
N ILE A 189 0.64 18.88 -5.04
CA ILE A 189 0.85 17.46 -4.74
C ILE A 189 -0.11 17.05 -3.61
N THR A 190 -0.90 16.01 -3.84
CA THR A 190 -1.73 15.40 -2.79
C THR A 190 -1.03 14.20 -2.18
N VAL A 191 -1.17 14.03 -0.86
CA VAL A 191 -0.63 12.89 -0.13
C VAL A 191 -1.72 12.31 0.76
N ASN A 192 -2.14 11.07 0.46
CA ASN A 192 -3.18 10.39 1.23
C ASN A 192 -2.73 8.98 1.63
N ALA A 193 -3.36 8.44 2.64
CA ALA A 193 -3.14 7.06 3.07
C ALA A 193 -4.38 6.19 2.85
N VAL A 194 -4.14 4.93 2.58
CA VAL A 194 -5.13 3.86 2.62
C VAL A 194 -4.82 2.96 3.80
N ALA A 195 -5.82 2.63 4.60
CA ALA A 195 -5.71 1.77 5.76
C ALA A 195 -6.54 0.49 5.56
N PRO A 196 -5.97 -0.56 4.92
CA PRO A 196 -6.63 -1.83 4.77
C PRO A 196 -6.84 -2.51 6.13
N GLY A 197 -7.97 -3.22 6.27
CA GLY A 197 -8.22 -4.18 7.33
C GLY A 197 -7.72 -5.58 6.96
N CYS A 198 -8.51 -6.60 7.28
CA CYS A 198 -8.21 -7.98 6.94
C CYS A 198 -8.51 -8.26 5.45
N ILE A 199 -7.47 -8.23 4.63
CA ILE A 199 -7.55 -8.46 3.19
C ILE A 199 -7.05 -9.88 2.86
N GLY A 200 -7.86 -10.64 2.12
CA GLY A 200 -7.59 -12.01 1.73
C GLY A 200 -6.48 -12.14 0.66
N THR A 201 -5.26 -11.68 0.97
CA THR A 201 -4.09 -12.02 0.14
C THR A 201 -3.73 -13.49 0.37
N GLU A 202 -3.16 -14.16 -0.63
CA GLU A 202 -2.75 -15.57 -0.53
C GLU A 202 -1.89 -15.84 0.72
N LYS A 203 -0.87 -15.01 0.94
CA LYS A 203 0.00 -15.09 2.12
C LYS A 203 -0.79 -14.97 3.42
N TRP A 204 -1.72 -14.02 3.49
CA TRP A 204 -2.51 -13.74 4.68
C TRP A 204 -3.49 -14.88 4.97
N VAL A 205 -4.21 -15.34 3.95
CA VAL A 205 -5.14 -16.48 4.07
C VAL A 205 -4.41 -17.72 4.58
N LYS A 206 -3.27 -18.09 3.96
CA LYS A 206 -2.47 -19.24 4.38
C LYS A 206 -1.98 -19.14 5.83
N HIS A 207 -1.62 -17.93 6.27
CA HIS A 207 -1.11 -17.71 7.64
C HIS A 207 -2.20 -17.77 8.70
N TYR A 208 -3.40 -17.26 8.40
CA TYR A 208 -4.50 -17.14 9.35
C TYR A 208 -5.66 -18.11 9.09
N GLU A 209 -5.49 -19.11 8.23
CA GLU A 209 -6.55 -20.02 7.80
C GLU A 209 -7.46 -20.53 8.93
N PRO A 210 -6.93 -21.04 10.07
CA PRO A 210 -7.77 -21.52 11.17
C PRO A 210 -8.55 -20.40 11.88
N LEU A 211 -8.11 -19.15 11.80
CA LEU A 211 -8.68 -18.01 12.49
C LEU A 211 -9.67 -17.21 11.61
N ILE A 212 -9.72 -17.48 10.31
CA ILE A 212 -10.56 -16.74 9.35
C ILE A 212 -12.02 -16.66 9.78
N PRO A 213 -12.71 -17.76 10.20
CA PRO A 213 -14.12 -17.66 10.60
C PRO A 213 -14.33 -16.68 11.76
N GLY A 214 -13.44 -16.72 12.77
CA GLY A 214 -13.49 -15.80 13.91
C GLY A 214 -13.21 -14.35 13.53
N ILE A 215 -12.29 -14.12 12.59
CA ILE A 215 -11.97 -12.78 12.08
C ILE A 215 -13.15 -12.25 11.25
N VAL A 216 -13.68 -13.04 10.33
CA VAL A 216 -14.83 -12.66 9.47
C VAL A 216 -16.06 -12.31 10.32
N SER A 217 -16.28 -13.03 11.41
CA SER A 217 -17.39 -12.75 12.33
C SER A 217 -17.30 -11.34 12.97
N GLN A 218 -16.11 -10.75 13.05
CA GLN A 218 -15.89 -9.40 13.57
C GLN A 218 -16.00 -8.31 12.48
N ILE A 219 -16.13 -8.69 11.21
CA ILE A 219 -16.26 -7.75 10.10
C ILE A 219 -17.76 -7.53 9.80
N PRO A 220 -18.32 -6.32 9.95
CA PRO A 220 -19.73 -6.06 9.69
C PRO A 220 -20.22 -6.49 8.30
N LEU A 221 -19.38 -6.36 7.25
CA LEU A 221 -19.72 -6.83 5.91
C LEU A 221 -19.65 -8.35 5.75
N GLY A 222 -19.27 -9.13 6.79
CA GLY A 222 -19.30 -10.58 6.83
C GLY A 222 -18.33 -11.30 5.89
N ARG A 223 -17.28 -10.61 5.43
CA ARG A 223 -16.24 -11.18 4.57
C ARG A 223 -14.91 -10.48 4.73
N LEU A 224 -13.83 -11.15 4.35
CA LEU A 224 -12.54 -10.49 4.13
C LEU A 224 -12.65 -9.48 2.98
N GLY A 225 -11.85 -8.42 3.04
CA GLY A 225 -11.64 -7.57 1.88
C GLY A 225 -10.89 -8.31 0.77
N SER A 226 -11.21 -8.00 -0.48
CA SER A 226 -10.49 -8.50 -1.65
C SER A 226 -9.38 -7.52 -2.07
N LEU A 227 -8.45 -8.00 -2.92
CA LEU A 227 -7.45 -7.14 -3.56
C LEU A 227 -8.14 -6.05 -4.38
N GLU A 228 -9.24 -6.39 -5.03
CA GLU A 228 -10.04 -5.47 -5.85
C GLU A 228 -10.71 -4.37 -5.01
N ASP A 229 -11.18 -4.67 -3.78
CA ASP A 229 -11.71 -3.64 -2.88
C ASP A 229 -10.67 -2.55 -2.60
N CYS A 230 -9.40 -2.94 -2.42
CA CYS A 230 -8.31 -1.99 -2.23
C CYS A 230 -7.92 -1.28 -3.53
N ALA A 231 -7.85 -2.00 -4.65
CA ALA A 231 -7.43 -1.44 -5.94
C ALA A 231 -8.39 -0.33 -6.43
N LYS A 232 -9.69 -0.42 -6.15
CA LYS A 232 -10.68 0.63 -6.44
C LYS A 232 -10.40 1.93 -5.67
N VAL A 233 -9.92 1.84 -4.45
CA VAL A 233 -9.57 3.04 -3.69
C VAL A 233 -8.26 3.67 -4.21
N ILE A 234 -7.31 2.83 -4.67
CA ILE A 234 -6.13 3.35 -5.37
C ILE A 234 -6.54 4.07 -6.67
N GLU A 235 -7.46 3.52 -7.45
CA GLU A 235 -8.00 4.21 -8.63
C GLU A 235 -8.59 5.56 -8.26
N PHE A 236 -9.45 5.63 -7.24
CA PHE A 236 -10.04 6.87 -6.76
C PHE A 236 -8.98 7.91 -6.39
N LEU A 237 -7.95 7.50 -5.62
CA LEU A 237 -6.89 8.40 -5.18
C LEU A 237 -5.90 8.78 -6.29
N ALA A 238 -5.75 7.95 -7.32
CA ALA A 238 -4.84 8.18 -8.43
C ALA A 238 -5.43 9.07 -9.53
N THR A 239 -6.76 9.23 -9.57
CA THR A 239 -7.47 9.97 -10.61
C THR A 239 -7.90 11.37 -10.14
N ASP A 240 -8.52 12.15 -11.02
CA ASP A 240 -9.08 13.48 -10.74
C ASP A 240 -10.21 13.48 -9.70
N LEU A 241 -10.78 12.31 -9.42
CA LEU A 241 -11.85 12.14 -8.43
C LEU A 241 -11.45 12.55 -7.00
N SER A 242 -10.15 12.62 -6.71
CA SER A 242 -9.62 12.96 -5.38
C SER A 242 -8.78 14.24 -5.38
N ASP A 243 -8.89 15.11 -6.37
CA ASP A 243 -8.01 16.28 -6.51
C ASP A 243 -8.11 17.29 -5.38
N TYR A 244 -9.23 17.30 -4.63
CA TYR A 244 -9.41 18.17 -3.46
C TYR A 244 -9.23 17.43 -2.12
N MET A 245 -8.54 16.26 -2.15
CA MET A 245 -8.27 15.45 -0.96
C MET A 245 -6.76 15.34 -0.71
N THR A 246 -6.32 15.76 0.46
CA THR A 246 -4.94 15.59 0.92
C THR A 246 -4.88 15.46 2.44
N GLY A 247 -3.98 14.63 2.96
CA GLY A 247 -3.82 14.36 4.39
C GLY A 247 -4.81 13.34 4.97
N GLU A 248 -5.65 12.72 4.13
CA GLU A 248 -6.69 11.80 4.56
C GLU A 248 -6.20 10.35 4.74
N VAL A 249 -6.93 9.61 5.57
CA VAL A 249 -6.71 8.18 5.81
C VAL A 249 -8.01 7.42 5.52
N ILE A 250 -8.04 6.72 4.40
CA ILE A 250 -9.23 5.99 3.96
C ILE A 250 -9.15 4.54 4.45
N LYS A 251 -10.08 4.15 5.34
CA LYS A 251 -10.20 2.77 5.81
C LYS A 251 -10.89 1.89 4.79
N ILE A 252 -10.35 0.68 4.59
CA ILE A 252 -10.95 -0.38 3.76
C ILE A 252 -11.01 -1.64 4.63
N ASP A 253 -11.97 -1.69 5.54
CA ASP A 253 -12.01 -2.67 6.62
C ASP A 253 -13.36 -3.36 6.81
N GLY A 254 -14.31 -3.14 5.91
CA GLY A 254 -15.66 -3.71 6.02
C GLY A 254 -16.43 -3.24 7.27
N GLY A 255 -16.01 -2.12 7.87
CA GLY A 255 -16.59 -1.58 9.11
C GLY A 255 -15.96 -2.12 10.40
N MET A 256 -14.93 -2.96 10.30
CA MET A 256 -14.32 -3.66 11.43
C MET A 256 -13.89 -2.72 12.57
N THR A 257 -13.26 -1.59 12.24
CA THR A 257 -12.78 -0.63 13.25
C THR A 257 -13.84 0.37 13.74
N ASN A 258 -15.01 0.38 13.14
CA ASN A 258 -16.12 1.24 13.58
C ASN A 258 -17.01 0.55 14.62
N LEU A 259 -16.59 -0.60 15.12
CA LEU A 259 -17.36 -1.38 16.05
C LEU A 259 -17.44 -0.67 17.42
N ASN A 260 -18.65 -0.22 17.78
CA ASN A 260 -18.98 0.15 19.14
C ASN A 260 -19.52 -1.11 19.86
N PRO A 261 -18.84 -1.62 20.91
CA PRO A 261 -19.32 -2.79 21.66
C PRO A 261 -20.71 -2.57 22.29
N SER A 262 -21.12 -1.31 22.43
CA SER A 262 -22.42 -0.94 23.02
C SER A 262 -23.59 -0.95 22.03
N VAL A 263 -23.39 -1.30 20.75
CA VAL A 263 -24.49 -1.36 19.78
C VAL A 263 -25.37 -2.57 20.09
N VAL A 264 -26.60 -2.27 20.51
CA VAL A 264 -27.64 -3.29 20.80
C VAL A 264 -28.00 -4.05 19.52
N GLY A 265 -28.13 -5.38 19.63
CA GLY A 265 -28.50 -6.24 18.49
C GLY A 265 -27.34 -6.80 17.69
N ARG A 266 -26.10 -6.59 18.13
CA ARG A 266 -24.94 -7.30 17.58
C ARG A 266 -24.99 -8.77 17.95
N PRO A 267 -24.70 -9.68 17.01
CA PRO A 267 -24.36 -11.04 17.37
C PRO A 267 -23.12 -10.99 18.28
N THR A 268 -23.26 -11.50 19.51
CA THR A 268 -22.11 -11.72 20.39
C THR A 268 -21.36 -12.92 19.86
N TYR A 269 -20.23 -12.70 19.24
CA TYR A 269 -19.32 -13.79 18.86
C TYR A 269 -18.43 -14.11 20.04
N GLU A 270 -18.64 -15.26 20.65
CA GLU A 270 -17.69 -15.82 21.61
C GLU A 270 -16.43 -16.22 20.85
N VAL A 271 -15.39 -15.42 20.96
CA VAL A 271 -14.03 -15.85 20.58
C VAL A 271 -13.55 -16.80 21.67
N ARG A 272 -13.75 -18.09 21.48
CA ARG A 272 -13.01 -19.09 22.26
C ARG A 272 -11.60 -19.15 21.69
N LEU A 273 -10.63 -18.67 22.49
CA LEU A 273 -9.20 -18.82 22.25
C LEU A 273 -8.79 -20.30 22.29
#